data_053b468050769971ac7528bdbb77ca56
#
_entry.id   053b468050769971ac7528bdbb77ca56
#
_cell.length_a   1.000
_cell.length_b   1.000
_cell.length_c   1.000
_cell.angle_alpha   90.00
_cell.angle_beta   90.00
_cell.angle_gamma   90.00
#
_symmetry.space_group_name_H-M   'P 1'
#
loop_
_entity.id
_entity.type
_entity.pdbx_description
1 polymer ?
#
loop_
_entity_poly.entity_id
_entity_poly.type
_entity_poly.pdbx_seq_one_letter_code
_entity_poly.pdbx_strand_id
1 'polypeptide(L)'
;QVIWSGERKNPLWRKPDGVYKRVGGGGSWTVHRMPEAWCINYRGLTFRLRPMGFKHTGLFPEQAVNWDWQDEVIRGAISEGREKPKVLNLFAYTGGATVACAKAGAALVHVDASKGMTQAAKENMALSGLEDAPCRYIVDDCKKFVEREIRRGNKYDGIIMDPPSYGRGPGERSGSSRNAQRSLSPSP
;
A
#
# COMPACT_ATOMS: atom_id res chain seq x y z
N GLN A 1 -2.74 -14.90 -5.16
CA GLN A 1 -2.18 -15.10 -3.80
C GLN A 1 -3.21 -15.86 -2.96
N VAL A 2 -2.81 -16.98 -2.34
CA VAL A 2 -3.72 -17.75 -1.46
C VAL A 2 -3.46 -17.31 -0.02
N ILE A 3 -4.47 -16.76 0.62
CA ILE A 3 -4.42 -16.31 2.02
C ILE A 3 -4.83 -17.45 2.97
N TRP A 4 -5.69 -18.35 2.50
CA TRP A 4 -6.13 -19.56 3.23
C TRP A 4 -6.04 -20.79 2.34
N SER A 5 -5.93 -21.96 2.96
CA SER A 5 -5.95 -23.24 2.24
C SER A 5 -7.37 -23.55 1.76
N GLY A 6 -7.60 -23.45 0.46
CA GLY A 6 -8.83 -23.92 -0.20
C GLY A 6 -8.55 -25.08 -1.14
N GLU A 7 -9.59 -25.72 -1.65
CA GLU A 7 -9.44 -26.74 -2.67
C GLU A 7 -8.85 -26.15 -3.96
N ARG A 8 -7.68 -26.66 -4.36
CA ARG A 8 -6.98 -26.22 -5.58
C ARG A 8 -7.52 -26.94 -6.81
N LYS A 9 -8.84 -26.79 -7.08
CA LYS A 9 -9.53 -27.46 -8.21
C LYS A 9 -9.14 -26.88 -9.58
N ASN A 10 -8.79 -25.60 -9.64
CA ASN A 10 -8.42 -24.98 -10.92
C ASN A 10 -7.15 -25.60 -11.49
N PRO A 11 -7.15 -26.04 -12.78
CA PRO A 11 -5.97 -26.64 -13.41
C PRO A 11 -4.70 -25.76 -13.41
N LEU A 12 -4.84 -24.42 -13.31
CA LEU A 12 -3.72 -23.49 -13.21
C LEU A 12 -2.84 -23.74 -11.97
N TRP A 13 -3.39 -24.35 -10.90
CA TRP A 13 -2.59 -24.71 -9.73
C TRP A 13 -1.61 -25.85 -9.98
N ARG A 14 -1.79 -26.64 -11.07
CA ARG A 14 -0.93 -27.80 -11.36
C ARG A 14 0.40 -27.40 -12.01
N LYS A 15 0.46 -26.25 -12.67
CA LYS A 15 1.64 -25.73 -13.38
C LYS A 15 1.84 -24.24 -13.07
N PRO A 16 2.15 -23.87 -11.83
CA PRO A 16 2.39 -22.47 -11.47
C PRO A 16 3.69 -21.96 -12.12
N ASP A 17 3.71 -20.68 -12.48
CA ASP A 17 4.91 -20.04 -13.04
C ASP A 17 5.95 -19.75 -11.96
N GLY A 18 5.53 -19.62 -10.71
CA GLY A 18 6.38 -19.47 -9.54
C GLY A 18 5.68 -19.92 -8.26
N VAL A 19 6.45 -20.42 -7.32
CA VAL A 19 5.98 -20.89 -6.01
C VAL A 19 6.80 -20.25 -4.91
N TYR A 20 6.14 -19.60 -3.96
CA TYR A 20 6.79 -19.13 -2.75
C TYR A 20 6.66 -20.18 -1.65
N LYS A 21 7.80 -20.63 -1.11
CA LYS A 21 7.84 -21.52 0.05
C LYS A 21 8.29 -20.74 1.27
N ARG A 22 7.47 -20.80 2.34
CA ARG A 22 7.78 -20.18 3.62
C ARG A 22 8.67 -21.12 4.44
N VAL A 23 9.79 -20.58 4.96
CA VAL A 23 10.72 -21.30 5.83
C VAL A 23 11.09 -20.37 6.98
N GLY A 24 10.73 -20.73 8.21
CA GLY A 24 10.96 -19.88 9.39
C GLY A 24 10.27 -18.53 9.27
N GLY A 25 10.98 -17.44 9.61
CA GLY A 25 10.48 -16.07 9.52
C GLY A 25 10.52 -15.44 8.12
N GLY A 26 10.96 -16.20 7.08
CA GLY A 26 11.11 -15.72 5.70
C GLY A 26 10.59 -16.73 4.68
N GLY A 27 11.28 -16.85 3.55
CA GLY A 27 10.99 -17.82 2.50
C GLY A 27 11.69 -17.46 1.19
N SER A 28 11.49 -18.31 0.20
CA SER A 28 12.07 -18.13 -1.12
C SER A 28 11.08 -18.44 -2.24
N TRP A 29 11.32 -17.83 -3.39
CA TRP A 29 10.62 -18.11 -4.63
C TRP A 29 11.35 -19.21 -5.40
N THR A 30 10.61 -20.22 -5.82
CA THR A 30 11.02 -21.14 -6.90
C THR A 30 10.35 -20.63 -8.17
N VAL A 31 11.13 -20.09 -9.08
CA VAL A 31 10.66 -19.53 -10.36
C VAL A 31 10.77 -20.59 -11.44
N HIS A 32 9.70 -20.85 -12.17
CA HIS A 32 9.66 -21.80 -13.29
C HIS A 32 9.63 -21.07 -14.65
N ARG A 33 8.66 -20.18 -14.84
CA ARG A 33 8.42 -19.43 -16.08
C ARG A 33 8.04 -17.96 -15.84
N MET A 34 8.13 -17.52 -14.59
CA MET A 34 7.79 -16.15 -14.22
C MET A 34 8.92 -15.20 -14.63
N PRO A 35 8.65 -14.08 -15.29
CA PRO A 35 9.65 -13.07 -15.59
C PRO A 35 10.15 -12.39 -14.29
N GLU A 36 11.29 -11.71 -14.38
CA GLU A 36 11.82 -10.94 -13.24
C GLU A 36 10.86 -9.83 -12.80
N ALA A 37 10.15 -9.24 -13.76
CA ALA A 37 9.09 -8.27 -13.52
C ALA A 37 8.06 -8.32 -14.65
N TRP A 38 6.82 -7.96 -14.35
CA TRP A 38 5.74 -7.82 -15.31
C TRP A 38 4.80 -6.70 -14.89
N CYS A 39 3.94 -6.26 -15.80
CA CYS A 39 2.93 -5.26 -15.49
C CYS A 39 1.54 -5.87 -15.52
N ILE A 40 0.65 -5.33 -14.70
CA ILE A 40 -0.78 -5.56 -14.76
C ILE A 40 -1.51 -4.23 -14.89
N ASN A 41 -2.68 -4.27 -15.50
CA ASN A 41 -3.51 -3.09 -15.70
C ASN A 41 -4.83 -3.22 -14.93
N TYR A 42 -5.27 -2.12 -14.33
CA TYR A 42 -6.57 -2.02 -13.69
C TYR A 42 -7.17 -0.64 -13.95
N ARG A 43 -8.28 -0.59 -14.69
CA ARG A 43 -9.01 0.67 -15.01
C ARG A 43 -8.10 1.82 -15.49
N GLY A 44 -7.13 1.50 -16.34
CA GLY A 44 -6.17 2.48 -16.90
C GLY A 44 -5.03 2.87 -15.94
N LEU A 45 -4.86 2.16 -14.82
CA LEU A 45 -3.66 2.19 -14.00
C LEU A 45 -2.76 1.03 -14.38
N THR A 46 -1.46 1.23 -14.34
CA THR A 46 -0.45 0.20 -14.64
C THR A 46 0.45 0.01 -13.44
N PHE A 47 0.58 -1.23 -13.00
CA PHE A 47 1.40 -1.59 -11.84
C PHE A 47 2.47 -2.60 -12.23
N ARG A 48 3.72 -2.31 -11.88
CA ARG A 48 4.84 -3.22 -12.03
C ARG A 48 4.90 -4.18 -10.86
N LEU A 49 4.91 -5.46 -11.15
CA LEU A 49 5.02 -6.55 -10.19
C LEU A 49 6.37 -7.27 -10.37
N ARG A 50 6.89 -7.82 -9.28
CA ARG A 50 8.07 -8.68 -9.25
C ARG A 50 8.03 -9.59 -8.02
N PRO A 51 8.67 -10.76 -8.04
CA PRO A 51 8.89 -11.55 -6.83
C PRO A 51 9.71 -10.74 -5.83
N MET A 52 9.21 -10.57 -4.62
CA MET A 52 9.92 -9.88 -3.54
C MET A 52 10.46 -10.91 -2.53
N GLY A 53 11.40 -10.50 -1.68
CA GLY A 53 12.01 -11.35 -0.65
C GLY A 53 11.01 -11.92 0.37
N PHE A 54 9.80 -11.35 0.45
CA PHE A 54 8.62 -11.91 1.10
C PHE A 54 7.66 -12.46 0.05
N LYS A 55 6.59 -13.17 0.45
CA LYS A 55 5.57 -13.73 -0.45
C LYS A 55 4.87 -12.73 -1.37
N HIS A 56 5.16 -11.44 -1.21
CA HIS A 56 4.53 -10.36 -1.94
C HIS A 56 5.11 -10.18 -3.34
N THR A 57 4.28 -9.67 -4.24
CA THR A 57 4.68 -9.37 -5.63
C THR A 57 4.65 -7.87 -5.94
N GLY A 58 4.41 -7.04 -4.94
CA GLY A 58 4.41 -5.58 -5.10
C GLY A 58 3.03 -4.95 -5.21
N LEU A 59 1.95 -5.72 -5.13
CA LEU A 59 0.59 -5.19 -5.13
C LEU A 59 -0.34 -6.09 -4.32
N PHE A 60 -1.36 -5.49 -3.74
CA PHE A 60 -2.48 -6.14 -3.07
C PHE A 60 -3.74 -5.91 -3.91
N PRO A 61 -4.08 -6.81 -4.86
CA PRO A 61 -5.19 -6.59 -5.80
C PRO A 61 -6.56 -6.54 -5.10
N GLU A 62 -6.69 -7.09 -3.91
CA GLU A 62 -7.89 -6.99 -3.07
C GLU A 62 -8.22 -5.54 -2.68
N GLN A 63 -7.25 -4.64 -2.74
CA GLN A 63 -7.45 -3.21 -2.48
C GLN A 63 -8.15 -2.46 -3.63
N ALA A 64 -8.40 -3.13 -4.75
CA ALA A 64 -9.02 -2.50 -5.92
C ALA A 64 -10.40 -1.88 -5.61
N VAL A 65 -11.19 -2.52 -4.75
CA VAL A 65 -12.49 -1.96 -4.29
C VAL A 65 -12.31 -0.64 -3.54
N ASN A 66 -11.23 -0.52 -2.76
CA ASN A 66 -10.92 0.72 -2.04
C ASN A 66 -10.43 1.81 -3.01
N TRP A 67 -9.69 1.44 -4.06
CA TRP A 67 -9.26 2.39 -5.09
C TRP A 67 -10.45 2.95 -5.88
N ASP A 68 -11.42 2.10 -6.21
CA ASP A 68 -12.66 2.53 -6.87
C ASP A 68 -13.45 3.51 -6.00
N TRP A 69 -13.63 3.18 -4.73
CA TRP A 69 -14.31 4.05 -3.78
C TRP A 69 -13.55 5.38 -3.60
N GLN A 70 -12.22 5.36 -3.50
CA GLN A 70 -11.40 6.57 -3.42
C GLN A 70 -11.54 7.45 -4.66
N ASP A 71 -11.60 6.85 -5.87
CA ASP A 71 -11.84 7.58 -7.12
C ASP A 71 -13.20 8.29 -7.08
N GLU A 72 -14.25 7.61 -6.66
CA GLU A 72 -15.61 8.18 -6.54
C GLU A 72 -15.65 9.35 -5.55
N VAL A 73 -15.07 9.19 -4.35
CA VAL A 73 -15.06 10.24 -3.31
C VAL A 73 -14.27 11.46 -3.77
N ILE A 74 -13.10 11.28 -4.36
CA ILE A 74 -12.25 12.39 -4.84
C ILE A 74 -12.95 13.14 -5.97
N ARG A 75 -13.51 12.44 -6.96
CA ARG A 75 -14.23 13.06 -8.06
C ARG A 75 -15.51 13.77 -7.59
N GLY A 76 -16.21 13.21 -6.61
CA GLY A 76 -17.34 13.85 -5.94
C GLY A 76 -16.94 15.18 -5.33
N ALA A 77 -15.87 15.19 -4.51
CA ALA A 77 -15.37 16.42 -3.90
C ALA A 77 -14.95 17.47 -4.93
N ILE A 78 -14.35 17.06 -6.05
CA ILE A 78 -13.98 17.97 -7.15
C ILE A 78 -15.25 18.55 -7.81
N SER A 79 -16.28 17.75 -8.04
CA SER A 79 -17.55 18.22 -8.62
C SER A 79 -18.31 19.19 -7.71
N GLU A 80 -18.08 19.11 -6.39
CA GLU A 80 -18.59 20.03 -5.38
C GLU A 80 -17.74 21.29 -5.20
N GLY A 81 -16.72 21.50 -6.03
CA GLY A 81 -15.89 22.70 -6.08
C GLY A 81 -14.54 22.59 -5.35
N ARG A 82 -14.16 21.41 -4.85
CA ARG A 82 -12.84 21.19 -4.28
C ARG A 82 -11.81 21.00 -5.40
N GLU A 83 -11.07 22.03 -5.75
CA GLU A 83 -10.20 22.02 -6.93
C GLU A 83 -9.15 20.87 -6.94
N LYS A 84 -8.48 20.66 -5.79
CA LYS A 84 -7.47 19.57 -5.63
C LYS A 84 -7.50 19.03 -4.20
N PRO A 85 -8.33 18.02 -3.91
CA PRO A 85 -8.34 17.37 -2.60
C PRO A 85 -6.96 16.89 -2.19
N LYS A 86 -6.51 17.26 -0.99
CA LYS A 86 -5.21 16.86 -0.44
C LYS A 86 -5.35 15.53 0.30
N VAL A 87 -4.68 14.49 -0.17
CA VAL A 87 -4.73 13.15 0.42
C VAL A 87 -3.37 12.75 0.97
N LEU A 88 -3.35 12.35 2.23
CA LEU A 88 -2.20 11.76 2.89
C LEU A 88 -2.31 10.24 2.87
N ASN A 89 -1.35 9.56 2.24
CA ASN A 89 -1.26 8.11 2.23
C ASN A 89 -0.07 7.66 3.08
N LEU A 90 -0.35 6.99 4.19
CA LEU A 90 0.61 6.46 5.16
C LEU A 90 0.76 4.95 5.00
N PHE A 91 1.96 4.42 5.26
CA PHE A 91 2.32 3.02 4.98
C PHE A 91 2.03 2.66 3.52
N ALA A 92 2.37 3.61 2.64
CA ALA A 92 1.82 3.69 1.29
C ALA A 92 2.37 2.62 0.33
N TYR A 93 3.37 1.84 0.75
CA TYR A 93 3.94 0.70 0.03
C TYR A 93 4.36 1.08 -1.40
N THR A 94 4.00 0.27 -2.39
CA THR A 94 4.28 0.52 -3.82
C THR A 94 3.30 1.50 -4.47
N GLY A 95 2.44 2.16 -3.68
CA GLY A 95 1.62 3.27 -4.11
C GLY A 95 0.32 2.92 -4.83
N GLY A 96 -0.26 1.73 -4.61
CA GLY A 96 -1.53 1.37 -5.26
C GLY A 96 -2.61 2.44 -5.07
N ALA A 97 -2.91 2.80 -3.81
CA ALA A 97 -3.87 3.87 -3.49
C ALA A 97 -3.37 5.26 -3.96
N THR A 98 -2.05 5.52 -3.89
CA THR A 98 -1.47 6.78 -4.38
C THR A 98 -1.77 7.00 -5.86
N VAL A 99 -1.52 5.97 -6.70
CA VAL A 99 -1.76 6.05 -8.15
C VAL A 99 -3.25 6.22 -8.45
N ALA A 100 -4.12 5.50 -7.73
CA ALA A 100 -5.56 5.61 -7.89
C ALA A 100 -6.07 7.02 -7.55
N CYS A 101 -5.67 7.57 -6.41
CA CYS A 101 -6.05 8.93 -5.99
C CYS A 101 -5.48 10.01 -6.91
N ALA A 102 -4.25 9.83 -7.43
CA ALA A 102 -3.66 10.76 -8.40
C ALA A 102 -4.48 10.80 -9.69
N LYS A 103 -4.89 9.63 -10.21
CA LYS A 103 -5.76 9.56 -11.39
C LYS A 103 -7.11 10.24 -11.17
N ALA A 104 -7.65 10.18 -9.97
CA ALA A 104 -8.87 10.87 -9.61
C ALA A 104 -8.72 12.41 -9.51
N GLY A 105 -7.50 12.94 -9.48
CA GLY A 105 -7.20 14.37 -9.47
C GLY A 105 -6.75 14.94 -8.10
N ALA A 106 -6.44 14.09 -7.12
CA ALA A 106 -5.96 14.53 -5.82
C ALA A 106 -4.50 15.03 -5.85
N ALA A 107 -4.18 15.94 -4.93
CA ALA A 107 -2.79 16.23 -4.54
C ALA A 107 -2.37 15.32 -3.38
N LEU A 108 -1.20 14.69 -3.49
CA LEU A 108 -0.82 13.56 -2.63
C LEU A 108 0.43 13.81 -1.80
N VAL A 109 0.44 13.24 -0.61
CA VAL A 109 1.64 12.98 0.17
C VAL A 109 1.72 11.47 0.43
N HIS A 110 2.70 10.83 -0.19
CA HIS A 110 2.99 9.41 -0.08
C HIS A 110 4.11 9.22 0.93
N VAL A 111 3.84 8.49 2.01
CA VAL A 111 4.79 8.24 3.10
C VAL A 111 4.97 6.75 3.30
N ASP A 112 6.22 6.31 3.19
CA ASP A 112 6.62 4.93 3.50
C ASP A 112 8.04 4.93 4.08
N ALA A 113 8.31 4.05 5.02
CA ALA A 113 9.64 3.94 5.63
C ALA A 113 10.69 3.32 4.68
N SER A 114 10.24 2.60 3.65
CA SER A 114 11.10 1.93 2.70
C SER A 114 11.37 2.78 1.46
N LYS A 115 12.64 3.16 1.26
CA LYS A 115 13.07 3.85 0.03
C LYS A 115 12.73 3.05 -1.23
N GLY A 116 12.86 1.71 -1.19
CA GLY A 116 12.56 0.85 -2.33
C GLY A 116 11.08 0.84 -2.68
N MET A 117 10.18 0.87 -1.68
CA MET A 117 8.74 0.94 -1.91
C MET A 117 8.33 2.31 -2.47
N THR A 118 8.88 3.38 -1.92
CA THR A 118 8.66 4.74 -2.42
C THR A 118 9.16 4.90 -3.87
N GLN A 119 10.27 4.26 -4.23
CA GLN A 119 10.75 4.26 -5.61
C GLN A 119 9.81 3.47 -6.54
N ALA A 120 9.31 2.31 -6.10
CA ALA A 120 8.32 1.54 -6.85
C ALA A 120 7.01 2.32 -7.05
N ALA A 121 6.60 3.13 -6.07
CA ALA A 121 5.44 4.00 -6.22
C ALA A 121 5.63 5.06 -7.32
N LYS A 122 6.81 5.67 -7.42
CA LYS A 122 7.15 6.59 -8.52
C LYS A 122 7.12 5.90 -9.88
N GLU A 123 7.65 4.67 -9.96
CA GLU A 123 7.60 3.86 -11.18
C GLU A 123 6.15 3.57 -11.60
N ASN A 124 5.28 3.20 -10.66
CA ASN A 124 3.87 2.94 -10.92
C ASN A 124 3.10 4.20 -11.35
N MET A 125 3.45 5.36 -10.79
CA MET A 125 2.91 6.65 -11.25
C MET A 125 3.30 6.92 -12.71
N ALA A 126 4.58 6.79 -13.06
CA ALA A 126 5.06 7.00 -14.43
C ALA A 126 4.45 5.98 -15.41
N LEU A 127 4.40 4.69 -15.05
CA LEU A 127 3.77 3.66 -15.87
C LEU A 127 2.27 3.90 -16.12
N SER A 128 1.63 4.65 -15.22
CA SER A 128 0.22 5.05 -15.34
C SER A 128 0.05 6.41 -16.06
N GLY A 129 1.13 7.03 -16.57
CA GLY A 129 1.09 8.35 -17.21
C GLY A 129 0.76 9.49 -16.26
N LEU A 130 1.15 9.36 -14.98
CA LEU A 130 0.82 10.29 -13.90
C LEU A 130 2.08 10.87 -13.24
N GLU A 131 3.22 10.88 -13.92
CA GLU A 131 4.49 11.40 -13.41
C GLU A 131 4.43 12.87 -13.01
N ASP A 132 3.61 13.66 -13.70
CA ASP A 132 3.41 15.09 -13.46
C ASP A 132 2.32 15.37 -12.41
N ALA A 133 1.62 14.36 -11.90
CA ALA A 133 0.60 14.54 -10.89
C ALA A 133 1.23 15.04 -9.58
N PRO A 134 0.56 15.97 -8.85
CA PRO A 134 1.09 16.58 -7.65
C PRO A 134 1.22 15.55 -6.51
N CYS A 135 2.37 14.89 -6.40
CA CYS A 135 2.67 13.90 -5.39
C CYS A 135 4.03 14.16 -4.71
N ARG A 136 4.02 14.35 -3.40
CA ARG A 136 5.22 14.40 -2.57
C ARG A 136 5.53 13.02 -2.02
N TYR A 137 6.72 12.53 -2.31
CA TYR A 137 7.20 11.23 -1.82
C TYR A 137 8.12 11.43 -0.63
N ILE A 138 7.79 10.81 0.48
CA ILE A 138 8.50 10.93 1.76
C ILE A 138 8.94 9.55 2.21
N VAL A 139 10.26 9.37 2.37
CA VAL A 139 10.83 8.16 3.00
C VAL A 139 11.04 8.47 4.46
N ASP A 140 10.13 8.02 5.31
CA ASP A 140 10.15 8.32 6.75
C ASP A 140 9.25 7.36 7.54
N ASP A 141 9.48 7.34 8.85
CA ASP A 141 8.56 6.72 9.81
C ASP A 141 7.23 7.50 9.82
N CYS A 142 6.12 6.80 9.58
CA CYS A 142 4.80 7.42 9.46
C CYS A 142 4.39 8.19 10.72
N LYS A 143 4.68 7.65 11.92
CA LYS A 143 4.35 8.31 13.19
C LYS A 143 5.12 9.62 13.34
N LYS A 144 6.43 9.60 13.11
CA LYS A 144 7.28 10.79 13.16
C LYS A 144 6.86 11.84 12.12
N PHE A 145 6.46 11.38 10.93
CA PHE A 145 5.94 12.26 9.90
C PHE A 145 4.65 12.97 10.37
N VAL A 146 3.67 12.22 10.86
CA VAL A 146 2.39 12.77 11.36
C VAL A 146 2.61 13.75 12.51
N GLU A 147 3.48 13.43 13.47
CA GLU A 147 3.83 14.35 14.57
C GLU A 147 4.39 15.69 14.06
N ARG A 148 5.18 15.67 12.98
CA ARG A 148 5.68 16.90 12.36
C ARG A 148 4.58 17.67 11.61
N GLU A 149 3.68 16.97 10.92
CA GLU A 149 2.57 17.62 10.21
C GLU A 149 1.59 18.30 11.18
N ILE A 150 1.31 17.68 12.34
CA ILE A 150 0.52 18.28 13.41
C ILE A 150 1.18 19.57 13.93
N ARG A 151 2.49 19.54 14.23
CA ARG A 151 3.23 20.74 14.69
C ARG A 151 3.25 21.88 13.66
N ARG A 152 3.21 21.53 12.36
CA ARG A 152 3.15 22.50 11.25
C ARG A 152 1.74 23.03 10.98
N GLY A 153 0.74 22.44 11.61
CA GLY A 153 -0.67 22.79 11.35
C GLY A 153 -1.17 22.38 9.96
N ASN A 154 -0.46 21.44 9.27
CA ASN A 154 -0.88 20.96 7.97
C ASN A 154 -2.19 20.14 8.09
N LYS A 155 -3.08 20.33 7.11
CA LYS A 155 -4.37 19.65 7.05
C LYS A 155 -4.52 18.93 5.71
N TYR A 156 -5.30 17.86 5.75
CA TYR A 156 -5.61 16.99 4.62
C TYR A 156 -7.10 16.78 4.52
N ASP A 157 -7.62 16.62 3.32
CA ASP A 157 -9.04 16.33 3.07
C ASP A 157 -9.34 14.84 3.27
N GLY A 158 -8.35 13.97 3.03
CA GLY A 158 -8.45 12.53 3.26
C GLY A 158 -7.14 11.95 3.79
N ILE A 159 -7.25 10.91 4.60
CA ILE A 159 -6.11 10.12 5.10
C ILE A 159 -6.37 8.66 4.78
N ILE A 160 -5.42 8.04 4.09
CA ILE A 160 -5.40 6.60 3.82
C ILE A 160 -4.28 6.01 4.67
N MET A 161 -4.56 4.93 5.40
CA MET A 161 -3.54 4.21 6.15
C MET A 161 -3.90 2.74 6.29
N ASP A 162 -2.91 1.90 6.04
CA ASP A 162 -2.97 0.44 6.23
C ASP A 162 -1.74 0.00 7.03
N PRO A 163 -1.74 0.25 8.36
CA PRO A 163 -0.58 -0.02 9.19
C PRO A 163 -0.34 -1.51 9.32
N PRO A 164 0.93 -1.97 9.37
CA PRO A 164 1.25 -3.37 9.63
C PRO A 164 0.74 -3.77 11.02
N SER A 165 0.19 -4.99 11.12
CA SER A 165 -0.35 -5.53 12.37
C SER A 165 0.66 -5.64 13.52
N TYR A 166 1.97 -5.59 13.18
CA TYR A 166 3.09 -5.59 14.11
C TYR A 166 4.06 -4.50 13.69
N GLY A 167 4.01 -3.38 14.41
CA GLY A 167 4.98 -2.29 14.26
C GLY A 167 6.38 -2.77 14.66
N ARG A 168 7.15 -3.28 13.70
CA ARG A 168 8.59 -3.42 13.84
C ARG A 168 9.25 -2.38 12.95
N GLY A 169 9.45 -1.18 13.53
CA GLY A 169 10.47 -0.29 13.03
C GLY A 169 11.87 -0.87 13.32
N PRO A 170 12.90 -0.55 12.54
CA PRO A 170 14.27 -0.91 12.91
C PRO A 170 14.59 -0.25 14.26
N GLY A 171 14.61 -1.04 15.35
CA GLY A 171 14.99 -0.58 16.70
C GLY A 171 14.04 -0.91 17.85
N GLU A 172 12.82 -1.33 17.64
CA GLU A 172 11.92 -1.72 18.74
C GLU A 172 11.97 -3.24 18.98
N ARG A 173 12.54 -3.63 20.12
CA ARG A 173 12.43 -5.00 20.66
C ARG A 173 10.96 -5.30 20.94
N SER A 174 10.53 -6.51 20.66
CA SER A 174 9.18 -7.03 20.87
C SER A 174 8.70 -6.80 22.30
N GLY A 175 7.96 -5.73 22.51
CA GLY A 175 7.12 -5.55 23.68
C GLY A 175 5.82 -6.33 23.46
N SER A 176 5.56 -7.34 24.27
CA SER A 176 4.36 -8.16 24.24
C SER A 176 3.12 -7.27 24.41
N SER A 177 2.28 -7.22 23.40
CA SER A 177 1.00 -6.48 23.38
C SER A 177 -0.11 -7.14 24.21
N ARG A 178 0.22 -7.76 25.36
CA ARG A 178 -0.80 -8.36 26.25
C ARG A 178 -1.43 -7.40 27.25
N ASN A 179 -1.03 -6.12 27.28
CA ASN A 179 -1.50 -5.18 28.32
C ASN A 179 -2.44 -4.06 27.83
N ALA A 180 -2.87 -4.05 26.56
CA ALA A 180 -3.75 -2.98 26.07
C ALA A 180 -5.26 -3.28 26.16
N GLN A 181 -5.67 -4.44 26.68
CA GLN A 181 -7.10 -4.81 26.76
C GLN A 181 -7.70 -4.78 28.19
N ARG A 182 -7.04 -4.16 29.16
CA ARG A 182 -7.49 -4.17 30.56
C ARG A 182 -7.86 -2.81 31.15
N SER A 183 -8.44 -1.89 30.42
CA SER A 183 -8.89 -0.63 31.01
C SER A 183 -10.20 -0.07 30.46
N LEU A 184 -11.15 -0.93 30.08
CA LEU A 184 -12.53 -0.50 29.85
C LEU A 184 -13.48 -1.44 30.61
N SER A 185 -13.51 -1.34 31.94
CA SER A 185 -14.61 -1.81 32.76
C SER A 185 -15.31 -0.56 33.30
N PRO A 186 -16.60 -0.38 33.14
CA PRO A 186 -17.34 0.67 33.80
C PRO A 186 -17.43 0.34 35.29
N SER A 187 -17.10 1.30 36.13
CA SER A 187 -17.39 1.25 37.56
C SER A 187 -18.89 1.48 37.84
N PRO A 188 -19.42 0.94 38.92
CA PRO A 188 -20.85 0.89 39.22
C PRO A 188 -21.50 2.25 39.45
#